data_ed31090e0dd46b3dba7338e1a3beb45b
#
_entry.id   ed31090e0dd46b3dba7338e1a3beb45b
#
_cell.length_a   1.000
_cell.length_b   1.000
_cell.length_c   1.000
_cell.angle_alpha   90.00
_cell.angle_beta   90.00
_cell.angle_gamma   90.00
#
_symmetry.space_group_name_H-M   'P 1'
#
loop_
_entity.id
_entity.type
_entity.pdbx_description
1 polymer ?
#
loop_
_entity_poly.entity_id
_entity_poly.type
_entity_poly.pdbx_seq_one_letter_code
_entity_poly.pdbx_strand_id
1 'polypeptide(L)'
;ARITEGIEVFREPEIENILKTKSKEDALTFFTDACQERALHLQKQIPGNHVSWWNFEKIKNIMEKVGFKDAQKKKYNESDYEIFKNFDEKNKDSVAQKHYSVFVEAKK
;
A
#
# COMPACT_ATOMS: atom_id res chain seq x y z
N ALA A 1 10.32 -4.92 1.06
CA ALA A 1 9.87 -3.53 0.90
C ALA A 1 10.74 -2.62 1.76
N ARG A 2 11.19 -1.52 1.19
CA ARG A 2 11.92 -0.52 1.97
C ARG A 2 10.97 0.18 2.90
N ILE A 3 11.28 0.16 4.20
CA ILE A 3 10.50 0.85 5.21
C ILE A 3 10.89 2.32 5.21
N THR A 4 12.21 2.59 5.13
CA THR A 4 12.76 3.94 4.93
C THR A 4 13.96 3.83 4.00
N GLU A 5 14.10 4.76 3.05
CA GLU A 5 15.21 4.71 2.10
C GLU A 5 16.55 5.04 2.75
N GLY A 6 17.42 4.01 2.85
CA GLY A 6 18.77 4.15 3.35
C GLY A 6 18.88 4.50 4.83
N ILE A 7 17.78 4.45 5.59
CA ILE A 7 17.76 4.78 7.00
C ILE A 7 17.25 3.59 7.80
N GLU A 8 18.04 3.18 8.78
CA GLU A 8 17.70 2.09 9.67
C GLU A 8 16.75 2.59 10.77
N VAL A 9 15.48 2.24 10.66
CA VAL A 9 14.44 2.53 11.67
C VAL A 9 14.32 1.37 12.65
N PHE A 10 14.58 0.15 12.19
CA PHE A 10 14.48 -1.08 12.95
C PHE A 10 15.79 -1.86 12.89
N ARG A 11 16.16 -2.48 14.00
CA ARG A 11 17.25 -3.43 14.04
C ARG A 11 16.77 -4.82 13.64
N GLU A 12 17.63 -5.62 13.03
CA GLU A 12 17.30 -6.96 12.56
C GLU A 12 16.65 -7.85 13.62
N PRO A 13 17.14 -7.93 14.89
CA PRO A 13 16.48 -8.73 15.92
C PRO A 13 15.05 -8.26 16.23
N GLU A 14 14.79 -6.96 16.18
CA GLU A 14 13.44 -6.38 16.37
C GLU A 14 12.51 -6.82 15.24
N ILE A 15 12.97 -6.77 14.00
CA ILE A 15 12.21 -7.20 12.82
C ILE A 15 11.84 -8.69 12.94
N GLU A 16 12.81 -9.53 13.26
CA GLU A 16 12.58 -10.97 13.44
C GLU A 16 11.55 -11.27 14.52
N ASN A 17 11.64 -10.59 15.64
CA ASN A 17 10.69 -10.77 16.75
C ASN A 17 9.27 -10.41 16.34
N ILE A 18 9.09 -9.28 15.66
CA ILE A 18 7.78 -8.84 15.18
C ILE A 18 7.19 -9.82 14.16
N LEU A 19 8.00 -10.30 13.23
CA LEU A 19 7.57 -11.27 12.23
C LEU A 19 7.17 -12.63 12.84
N LYS A 20 7.80 -13.02 13.94
CA LYS A 20 7.49 -14.27 14.64
C LYS A 20 6.28 -14.17 15.55
N THR A 21 5.99 -13.00 16.13
CA THR A 21 5.00 -12.84 17.19
C THR A 21 3.70 -12.21 16.72
N LYS A 22 3.68 -11.54 15.57
CA LYS A 22 2.50 -10.85 15.06
C LYS A 22 1.99 -11.48 13.77
N SER A 23 0.68 -11.31 13.52
CA SER A 23 0.10 -11.63 12.21
C SER A 23 0.69 -10.73 11.14
N LYS A 24 0.53 -11.10 9.87
CA LYS A 24 1.02 -10.30 8.74
C LYS A 24 0.49 -8.88 8.78
N GLU A 25 -0.81 -8.73 8.99
CA GLU A 25 -1.48 -7.43 9.04
C GLU A 25 -1.01 -6.59 10.22
N ASP A 26 -0.91 -7.20 11.40
CA ASP A 26 -0.43 -6.50 12.60
C ASP A 26 1.03 -6.09 12.46
N ALA A 27 1.86 -6.92 11.85
CA ALA A 27 3.26 -6.59 11.58
C ALA A 27 3.37 -5.41 10.61
N LEU A 28 2.60 -5.40 9.54
CA LEU A 28 2.56 -4.29 8.58
C LEU A 28 2.12 -2.99 9.26
N THR A 29 1.09 -3.05 10.07
CA THR A 29 0.63 -1.88 10.83
C THR A 29 1.70 -1.39 11.81
N PHE A 30 2.33 -2.29 12.54
CA PHE A 30 3.40 -1.94 13.46
C PHE A 30 4.55 -1.23 12.74
N PHE A 31 5.02 -1.78 11.63
CA PHE A 31 6.15 -1.19 10.91
C PHE A 31 5.80 0.17 10.29
N THR A 32 4.62 0.32 9.70
CA THR A 32 4.23 1.59 9.09
C THR A 32 3.96 2.67 10.14
N ASP A 33 3.32 2.32 11.25
CA ASP A 33 3.10 3.28 12.35
C ASP A 33 4.43 3.73 12.97
N ALA A 34 5.34 2.79 13.18
CA ALA A 34 6.66 3.12 13.70
C ALA A 34 7.46 4.00 12.74
N CYS A 35 7.32 3.81 11.42
CA CYS A 35 7.93 4.70 10.44
C CYS A 35 7.37 6.10 10.50
N GLN A 36 6.07 6.27 10.72
CA GLN A 36 5.49 7.59 10.94
C GLN A 36 6.06 8.28 12.16
N GLU A 37 6.15 7.58 13.29
CA GLU A 37 6.61 8.15 14.54
C GLU A 37 8.12 8.37 14.59
N ARG A 38 8.89 7.33 14.25
CA ARG A 38 10.35 7.35 14.39
C ARG A 38 11.05 8.15 13.30
N ALA A 39 10.47 8.18 12.11
CA ALA A 39 11.05 8.82 10.96
C ALA A 39 10.31 10.10 10.51
N LEU A 40 9.46 10.65 11.37
CA LEU A 40 8.66 11.82 11.00
C LEU A 40 9.50 12.99 10.50
N HIS A 41 10.61 13.28 11.16
CA HIS A 41 11.51 14.35 10.76
C HIS A 41 12.17 14.10 9.39
N LEU A 42 12.30 12.86 8.98
CA LEU A 42 12.90 12.46 7.71
C LEU A 42 11.89 12.50 6.56
N GLN A 43 10.61 12.41 6.84
CA GLN A 43 9.57 12.47 5.80
C GLN A 43 9.56 13.82 5.09
N LYS A 44 9.92 14.87 5.79
CA LYS A 44 10.07 16.21 5.19
C LYS A 44 11.27 16.30 4.25
N GLN A 45 12.32 15.53 4.54
CA GLN A 45 13.56 15.50 3.74
C GLN A 45 13.47 14.47 2.61
N ILE A 46 12.76 13.38 2.83
CA ILE A 46 12.61 12.27 1.87
C ILE A 46 11.11 12.01 1.65
N PRO A 47 10.46 12.85 0.83
CA PRO A 47 9.05 12.62 0.49
C PRO A 47 8.87 11.27 -0.21
N GLY A 48 7.81 10.57 0.11
CA GLY A 48 7.51 9.28 -0.51
C GLY A 48 7.88 8.06 0.32
N ASN A 49 8.37 8.23 1.56
CA ASN A 49 8.53 7.13 2.47
C ASN A 49 7.18 6.44 2.75
N HIS A 50 7.23 5.12 2.89
CA HIS A 50 6.04 4.33 3.17
C HIS A 50 5.56 4.61 4.60
N VAL A 51 4.35 5.12 4.74
CA VAL A 51 3.72 5.46 6.02
C VAL A 51 2.46 4.64 6.30
N SER A 52 1.99 3.87 5.32
CA SER A 52 0.82 3.02 5.43
C SER A 52 0.91 1.85 4.45
N TRP A 53 0.07 0.86 4.67
CA TRP A 53 -0.06 -0.28 3.76
C TRP A 53 -1.52 -0.45 3.36
N TRP A 54 -1.74 -1.05 2.19
CA TRP A 54 -3.08 -1.25 1.64
C TRP A 54 -3.21 -2.64 1.06
N ASN A 55 -4.37 -3.26 1.30
CA ASN A 55 -4.82 -4.44 0.59
C ASN A 55 -6.26 -4.22 0.12
N PHE A 56 -6.79 -5.16 -0.64
CA PHE A 56 -8.14 -5.04 -1.19
C PHE A 56 -9.20 -4.88 -0.08
N GLU A 57 -9.13 -5.69 0.97
CA GLU A 57 -10.13 -5.65 2.04
C GLU A 57 -10.15 -4.30 2.76
N LYS A 58 -8.99 -3.74 3.03
CA LYS A 58 -8.87 -2.43 3.66
C LYS A 58 -9.44 -1.33 2.79
N ILE A 59 -9.14 -1.34 1.50
CA ILE A 59 -9.66 -0.37 0.52
C ILE A 59 -11.17 -0.52 0.39
N LYS A 60 -11.66 -1.74 0.23
CA LYS A 60 -13.09 -2.05 0.12
C LYS A 60 -13.87 -1.50 1.31
N ASN A 61 -13.42 -1.75 2.52
CA ASN A 61 -14.07 -1.27 3.73
C ASN A 61 -14.17 0.26 3.77
N ILE A 62 -13.10 0.95 3.39
CA ILE A 62 -13.09 2.41 3.36
C ILE A 62 -14.02 2.94 2.26
N MET A 63 -13.99 2.36 1.08
CA MET A 63 -14.85 2.77 -0.03
C MET A 63 -16.33 2.59 0.32
N GLU A 64 -16.70 1.49 0.94
CA GLU A 64 -18.08 1.24 1.37
C GLU A 64 -18.55 2.26 2.41
N LYS A 65 -17.68 2.63 3.35
CA LYS A 65 -17.99 3.66 4.36
C LYS A 65 -18.26 5.02 3.77
N VAL A 66 -17.62 5.38 2.66
CA VAL A 66 -17.83 6.67 1.99
C VAL A 66 -18.91 6.62 0.90
N GLY A 67 -19.57 5.47 0.72
CA GLY A 67 -20.75 5.36 -0.15
C GLY A 67 -20.50 4.70 -1.49
N PHE A 68 -19.32 4.19 -1.78
CA PHE A 68 -19.09 3.40 -2.98
C PHE A 68 -19.68 1.99 -2.84
N LYS A 69 -20.09 1.42 -3.96
CA LYS A 69 -20.71 0.09 -4.05
C LYS A 69 -19.91 -0.80 -5.00
N ASP A 70 -20.09 -2.10 -4.86
CA ASP A 70 -19.49 -3.10 -5.75
C ASP A 70 -17.97 -2.93 -5.91
N ALA A 71 -17.26 -2.74 -4.80
CA ALA A 71 -15.81 -2.71 -4.83
C ALA A 71 -15.27 -4.06 -5.26
N GLN A 72 -14.53 -4.11 -6.34
CA GLN A 72 -13.98 -5.32 -6.94
C GLN A 72 -12.48 -5.20 -7.11
N LYS A 73 -11.78 -6.29 -6.81
CA LYS A 73 -10.36 -6.40 -7.12
C LYS A 73 -10.20 -6.63 -8.62
N LYS A 74 -9.42 -5.79 -9.24
CA LYS A 74 -9.12 -5.87 -10.68
C LYS A 74 -7.67 -6.29 -10.89
N LYS A 75 -7.42 -6.81 -12.09
CA LYS A 75 -6.07 -7.06 -12.58
C LYS A 75 -5.52 -5.79 -13.21
N TYR A 76 -4.21 -5.77 -13.42
CA TYR A 76 -3.57 -4.70 -14.17
C TYR A 76 -4.27 -4.48 -15.52
N ASN A 77 -4.59 -3.23 -15.83
CA ASN A 77 -5.31 -2.82 -17.06
C ASN A 77 -6.74 -3.37 -17.21
N GLU A 78 -7.31 -3.97 -16.17
CA GLU A 78 -8.68 -4.50 -16.21
C GLU A 78 -9.67 -3.50 -15.63
N SER A 79 -10.82 -3.35 -16.30
CA SER A 79 -11.95 -2.56 -15.81
C SER A 79 -13.25 -3.08 -16.42
N ASP A 80 -14.37 -2.89 -15.72
CA ASP A 80 -15.71 -3.13 -16.27
C ASP A 80 -16.10 -2.04 -17.29
N TYR A 81 -15.39 -0.92 -17.30
CA TYR A 81 -15.63 0.21 -18.18
C TYR A 81 -14.59 0.26 -19.29
N GLU A 82 -15.03 0.27 -20.54
CA GLU A 82 -14.15 0.25 -21.71
C GLU A 82 -13.16 1.42 -21.69
N ILE A 83 -13.62 2.59 -21.25
CA ILE A 83 -12.79 3.80 -21.22
C ILE A 83 -11.58 3.66 -20.27
N PHE A 84 -11.68 2.81 -19.25
CA PHE A 84 -10.60 2.61 -18.28
C PHE A 84 -9.74 1.37 -18.56
N LYS A 85 -10.10 0.55 -19.52
CA LYS A 85 -9.27 -0.58 -19.92
C LYS A 85 -7.94 -0.07 -20.48
N ASN A 86 -6.87 -0.75 -20.14
CA ASN A 86 -5.51 -0.39 -20.53
C ASN A 86 -5.09 1.03 -20.12
N PHE A 87 -5.76 1.60 -19.13
CA PHE A 87 -5.48 2.95 -18.66
C PHE A 87 -4.02 3.08 -18.16
N ASP A 88 -3.54 2.08 -17.46
CA ASP A 88 -2.21 2.08 -16.86
C ASP A 88 -1.08 1.95 -17.89
N GLU A 89 -1.35 1.44 -19.09
CA GLU A 89 -0.33 1.34 -20.15
C GLU A 89 0.20 2.70 -20.59
N LYS A 90 -0.57 3.75 -20.39
CA LYS A 90 -0.19 5.13 -20.75
C LYS A 90 0.85 5.71 -19.79
N ASN A 91 1.04 5.08 -18.63
CA ASN A 91 1.99 5.50 -17.63
C ASN A 91 3.17 4.52 -17.60
N LYS A 92 4.37 4.98 -17.96
CA LYS A 92 5.57 4.14 -18.00
C LYS A 92 5.93 3.54 -16.64
N ASP A 93 5.61 4.23 -15.54
CA ASP A 93 5.91 3.75 -14.19
C ASP A 93 4.95 2.65 -13.73
N SER A 94 3.77 2.54 -14.34
CA SER A 94 2.77 1.55 -13.96
C SER A 94 3.20 0.12 -14.25
N VAL A 95 4.05 -0.09 -15.25
CA VAL A 95 4.58 -1.42 -15.58
C VAL A 95 5.38 -1.99 -14.40
N ALA A 96 6.20 -1.18 -13.76
CA ALA A 96 6.94 -1.58 -12.57
C ALA A 96 6.01 -1.87 -11.39
N GLN A 97 4.87 -1.20 -11.31
CA GLN A 97 3.89 -1.35 -10.21
C GLN A 97 2.93 -2.52 -10.40
N LYS A 98 2.91 -3.15 -11.57
CA LYS A 98 2.00 -4.25 -11.90
C LYS A 98 1.93 -5.36 -10.83
N HIS A 99 3.07 -5.71 -10.24
CA HIS A 99 3.19 -6.78 -9.27
C HIS A 99 3.06 -6.32 -7.82
N TYR A 100 3.14 -5.03 -7.56
CA TYR A 100 3.19 -4.45 -6.21
C TYR A 100 1.95 -3.67 -5.83
N SER A 101 1.14 -3.29 -6.82
CA SER A 101 -0.04 -2.46 -6.60
C SER A 101 -1.30 -3.31 -6.52
N VAL A 102 -2.24 -2.86 -5.71
CA VAL A 102 -3.59 -3.39 -5.69
C VAL A 102 -4.48 -2.49 -6.56
N PHE A 103 -5.24 -3.10 -7.45
CA PHE A 103 -6.15 -2.41 -8.35
C PHE A 103 -7.58 -2.66 -7.91
N VAL A 104 -8.32 -1.59 -7.65
CA VAL A 104 -9.69 -1.68 -7.15
C VAL A 104 -10.59 -0.77 -7.97
N GLU A 105 -11.77 -1.27 -8.30
CA GLU A 105 -12.81 -0.53 -8.99
C GLU A 105 -14.08 -0.61 -8.17
N ALA A 106 -14.79 0.51 -8.02
CA ALA A 106 -16.05 0.58 -7.31
C ALA A 106 -17.01 1.53 -8.02
N LYS A 107 -18.32 1.37 -7.74
CA LYS A 107 -19.38 2.20 -8.28
C LYS A 107 -19.90 3.15 -7.20
N LYS A 108 -20.15 4.37 -7.60
CA LYS A 108 -20.70 5.36 -6.68
C LYS A 108 -22.22 5.24 -6.53
#